data_a0c2d73a3f8e69227b0538f39c0d6c26
#
_entry.id   a0c2d73a3f8e69227b0538f39c0d6c26
#
_cell.length_a   1.000
_cell.length_b   1.000
_cell.length_c   1.000
_cell.angle_alpha   90.00
_cell.angle_beta   90.00
_cell.angle_gamma   90.00
#
_symmetry.space_group_name_H-M   'P 1'
#
loop_
_entity.id
_entity.type
_entity.pdbx_description
1 polymer ?
#
loop_
_entity_poly.entity_id
_entity_poly.type
_entity_poly.pdbx_seq_one_letter_code
_entity_poly.pdbx_strand_id
1 'polypeptide(L)'
;TTSTTAALAVGDALACALMLARDFKVQDFARFHPGGSLGKRLLTTARDVMHKEDLPVVPPEMELGKAIIRVSQGRLGLCVVVVNDEVVGIITDGDVRRAMESSQNRFFSLTVNDIMTKNPKVVTPETKISTIDNILQKNKIHAVLVVDDKNRLVGIVDSFSIML
;
A
#
# COMPACT_ATOMS: atom_id res chain seq x y z
N THR A 1 -28.51 22.95 31.38
CA THR A 1 -28.90 24.33 31.76
C THR A 1 -28.11 25.34 30.89
N THR A 2 -28.59 26.57 30.74
CA THR A 2 -27.93 27.65 29.96
C THR A 2 -26.48 27.87 30.46
N SER A 3 -26.23 27.81 31.77
CA SER A 3 -24.89 27.94 32.36
C SER A 3 -23.96 26.79 31.96
N THR A 4 -24.45 25.56 31.90
CA THR A 4 -23.66 24.41 31.47
C THR A 4 -23.28 24.52 29.98
N THR A 5 -24.22 24.92 29.12
CA THR A 5 -23.95 25.15 27.70
C THR A 5 -22.94 26.26 27.50
N ALA A 6 -23.07 27.37 28.23
CA ALA A 6 -22.11 28.48 28.17
C ALA A 6 -20.68 28.03 28.63
N ALA A 7 -20.60 27.25 29.71
CA ALA A 7 -19.32 26.72 30.19
C ALA A 7 -18.63 25.79 29.16
N LEU A 8 -19.40 24.93 28.50
CA LEU A 8 -18.88 24.08 27.42
C LEU A 8 -18.37 24.93 26.25
N ALA A 9 -19.17 25.91 25.78
CA ALA A 9 -18.76 26.77 24.69
C ALA A 9 -17.48 27.59 24.98
N VAL A 10 -17.35 28.10 26.21
CA VAL A 10 -16.12 28.80 26.64
C VAL A 10 -14.94 27.83 26.74
N GLY A 11 -15.17 26.61 27.26
CA GLY A 11 -14.14 25.58 27.33
C GLY A 11 -13.61 25.19 25.94
N ASP A 12 -14.50 24.97 24.98
CA ASP A 12 -14.14 24.65 23.59
C ASP A 12 -13.40 25.82 22.92
N ALA A 13 -13.88 27.05 23.10
CA ALA A 13 -13.19 28.24 22.58
C ALA A 13 -11.76 28.38 23.12
N LEU A 14 -11.57 28.14 24.43
CA LEU A 14 -10.27 28.17 25.07
C LEU A 14 -9.37 27.05 24.56
N ALA A 15 -9.88 25.84 24.40
CA ALA A 15 -9.16 24.71 23.81
C ALA A 15 -8.69 25.02 22.40
N CYS A 16 -9.55 25.54 21.53
CA CYS A 16 -9.20 25.97 20.17
C CYS A 16 -8.12 27.07 20.18
N ALA A 17 -8.25 28.06 21.04
CA ALA A 17 -7.25 29.13 21.16
C ALA A 17 -5.87 28.60 21.60
N LEU A 18 -5.84 27.65 22.55
CA LEU A 18 -4.60 26.97 22.99
C LEU A 18 -3.98 26.10 21.89
N MET A 19 -4.80 25.39 21.12
CA MET A 19 -4.34 24.61 19.96
C MET A 19 -3.64 25.52 18.94
N LEU A 20 -4.24 26.65 18.60
CA LEU A 20 -3.64 27.63 17.70
C LEU A 20 -2.35 28.24 18.26
N ALA A 21 -2.36 28.64 19.53
CA ALA A 21 -1.20 29.26 20.19
C ALA A 21 0.00 28.30 20.30
N ARG A 22 -0.23 27.00 20.36
CA ARG A 22 0.81 25.95 20.47
C ARG A 22 1.17 25.30 19.13
N ASP A 23 0.62 25.75 18.02
CA ASP A 23 0.75 25.10 16.70
C ASP A 23 0.43 23.60 16.79
N PHE A 24 -0.61 23.22 17.58
CA PHE A 24 -0.98 21.85 17.84
C PHE A 24 -1.56 21.22 16.58
N LYS A 25 -0.89 20.16 16.10
CA LYS A 25 -1.21 19.49 14.85
C LYS A 25 -1.94 18.18 15.07
N VAL A 26 -2.53 17.65 14.01
CA VAL A 26 -3.24 16.37 14.01
C VAL A 26 -2.31 15.22 14.45
N GLN A 27 -1.00 15.31 14.14
CA GLN A 27 0.02 14.36 14.59
C GLN A 27 0.21 14.38 16.12
N ASP A 28 0.09 15.54 16.75
CA ASP A 28 0.19 15.67 18.21
C ASP A 28 -1.04 15.04 18.89
N PHE A 29 -2.23 15.26 18.32
CA PHE A 29 -3.44 14.58 18.77
C PHE A 29 -3.29 13.05 18.70
N ALA A 30 -2.74 12.52 17.61
CA ALA A 30 -2.52 11.09 17.42
C ALA A 30 -1.59 10.48 18.49
N ARG A 31 -0.58 11.23 18.97
CA ARG A 31 0.32 10.80 20.05
C ARG A 31 -0.40 10.65 21.40
N PHE A 32 -1.38 11.51 21.67
CA PHE A 32 -2.17 11.44 22.91
C PHE A 32 -3.32 10.44 22.82
N HIS A 33 -3.79 10.11 21.60
CA HIS A 33 -4.89 9.19 21.36
C HIS A 33 -4.50 8.08 20.33
N PRO A 34 -3.45 7.29 20.59
CA PRO A 34 -2.93 6.32 19.62
C PRO A 34 -3.89 5.18 19.31
N GLY A 35 -4.80 4.86 20.25
CA GLY A 35 -5.80 3.78 20.11
C GLY A 35 -7.03 4.15 19.26
N GLY A 36 -7.22 5.43 18.93
CA GLY A 36 -8.33 5.87 18.08
C GLY A 36 -8.05 5.62 16.60
N SER A 37 -9.11 5.53 15.77
CA SER A 37 -8.98 5.33 14.31
C SER A 37 -8.08 6.38 13.65
N LEU A 38 -8.20 7.65 14.06
CA LEU A 38 -7.36 8.73 13.57
C LEU A 38 -5.88 8.54 13.98
N GLY A 39 -5.63 8.15 15.25
CA GLY A 39 -4.28 7.89 15.75
C GLY A 39 -3.61 6.75 15.00
N LYS A 40 -4.32 5.64 14.81
CA LYS A 40 -3.83 4.51 14.01
C LYS A 40 -3.46 4.92 12.60
N ARG A 41 -4.35 5.60 11.85
CA ARG A 41 -4.06 6.04 10.46
C ARG A 41 -2.85 6.96 10.35
N LEU A 42 -2.57 7.77 11.35
CA LEU A 42 -1.47 8.74 11.34
C LEU A 42 -0.12 8.17 11.80
N LEU A 43 -0.15 7.17 12.68
CA LEU A 43 1.07 6.60 13.26
C LEU A 43 1.53 5.33 12.54
N THR A 44 0.61 4.49 12.06
CA THR A 44 0.91 3.22 11.39
C THR A 44 1.69 3.42 10.10
N THR A 45 2.68 2.56 9.87
CA THR A 45 3.55 2.57 8.70
C THR A 45 3.34 1.32 7.84
N ALA A 46 3.94 1.30 6.65
CA ALA A 46 3.96 0.11 5.80
C ALA A 46 4.49 -1.13 6.54
N ARG A 47 5.56 -0.96 7.35
CA ARG A 47 6.19 -2.02 8.15
C ARG A 47 5.22 -2.75 9.06
N ASP A 48 4.22 -2.03 9.60
CA ASP A 48 3.28 -2.55 10.59
C ASP A 48 2.19 -3.41 9.96
N VAL A 49 1.88 -3.19 8.66
CA VAL A 49 0.73 -3.80 7.97
C VAL A 49 1.11 -4.63 6.73
N MET A 50 2.35 -4.55 6.25
CA MET A 50 2.77 -5.24 5.03
C MET A 50 2.80 -6.76 5.20
N HIS A 51 2.43 -7.48 4.16
CA HIS A 51 2.74 -8.90 4.00
C HIS A 51 4.25 -9.06 3.84
N LYS A 52 4.86 -9.96 4.60
CA LYS A 52 6.32 -10.20 4.63
C LYS A 52 6.71 -11.61 4.26
N GLU A 53 5.80 -12.56 4.47
CA GLU A 53 6.05 -13.99 4.29
C GLU A 53 5.54 -14.45 2.93
N ASP A 54 6.22 -15.42 2.35
CA ASP A 54 5.87 -16.08 1.08
C ASP A 54 5.46 -15.10 -0.04
N LEU A 55 6.24 -14.03 -0.19
CA LEU A 55 5.98 -13.02 -1.21
C LEU A 55 6.02 -13.65 -2.62
N PRO A 56 5.03 -13.37 -3.48
CA PRO A 56 4.93 -13.96 -4.81
C PRO A 56 5.94 -13.31 -5.77
N VAL A 57 7.17 -13.80 -5.77
CA VAL A 57 8.27 -13.32 -6.61
C VAL A 57 8.49 -14.27 -7.79
N VAL A 58 8.75 -13.69 -8.97
CA VAL A 58 9.01 -14.42 -10.21
C VAL A 58 10.12 -13.73 -11.02
N PRO A 59 10.95 -14.47 -11.78
CA PRO A 59 11.88 -13.87 -12.73
C PRO A 59 11.18 -13.50 -14.04
N PRO A 60 11.72 -12.54 -14.83
CA PRO A 60 11.09 -12.08 -16.08
C PRO A 60 11.01 -13.15 -17.18
N GLU A 61 11.88 -14.16 -17.16
CA GLU A 61 11.92 -15.24 -18.14
C GLU A 61 10.89 -16.35 -17.86
N MET A 62 10.22 -16.32 -16.72
CA MET A 62 9.24 -17.33 -16.36
C MET A 62 8.08 -17.36 -17.37
N GLU A 63 7.67 -18.55 -17.77
CA GLU A 63 6.48 -18.75 -18.60
C GLU A 63 5.23 -18.21 -17.89
N LEU A 64 4.38 -17.53 -18.61
CA LEU A 64 3.20 -16.87 -18.03
C LEU A 64 2.26 -17.86 -17.33
N GLY A 65 2.12 -19.09 -17.85
CA GLY A 65 1.32 -20.14 -17.21
C GLY A 65 1.79 -20.49 -15.80
N LYS A 66 3.11 -20.52 -15.56
CA LYS A 66 3.70 -20.76 -14.24
C LYS A 66 3.53 -19.55 -13.32
N ALA A 67 3.67 -18.34 -13.87
CA ALA A 67 3.49 -17.09 -13.12
C ALA A 67 2.05 -16.96 -12.60
N ILE A 68 1.04 -17.34 -13.38
CA ILE A 68 -0.38 -17.34 -12.96
C ILE A 68 -0.60 -18.25 -11.75
N ILE A 69 0.02 -19.42 -11.72
CA ILE A 69 -0.06 -20.31 -10.55
C ILE A 69 0.53 -19.60 -9.32
N ARG A 70 1.65 -18.89 -9.47
CA ARG A 70 2.30 -18.15 -8.38
C ARG A 70 1.44 -16.96 -7.92
N VAL A 71 0.77 -16.23 -8.83
CA VAL A 71 -0.22 -15.18 -8.49
C VAL A 71 -1.33 -15.76 -7.62
N SER A 72 -1.88 -16.91 -8.04
CA SER A 72 -2.97 -17.58 -7.31
C SER A 72 -2.54 -18.06 -5.91
N GLN A 73 -1.33 -18.63 -5.80
CA GLN A 73 -0.78 -19.09 -4.51
C GLN A 73 -0.54 -17.94 -3.54
N GLY A 74 -0.04 -16.79 -4.02
CA GLY A 74 0.24 -15.60 -3.21
C GLY A 74 -1.02 -14.91 -2.67
N ARG A 75 -2.21 -15.18 -3.21
CA ARG A 75 -3.52 -14.62 -2.79
C ARG A 75 -3.59 -13.09 -2.74
N LEU A 76 -2.63 -12.40 -3.34
CA LEU A 76 -2.58 -10.94 -3.42
C LEU A 76 -3.01 -10.40 -4.79
N GLY A 77 -3.37 -11.30 -5.73
CA GLY A 77 -3.75 -10.93 -7.10
C GLY A 77 -2.61 -10.33 -7.92
N LEU A 78 -1.36 -10.58 -7.51
CA LEU A 78 -0.16 -10.07 -8.18
C LEU A 78 1.05 -10.99 -7.98
N CYS A 79 2.08 -10.80 -8.84
CA CYS A 79 3.45 -11.25 -8.62
C CYS A 79 4.43 -10.10 -8.83
N VAL A 80 5.50 -10.09 -8.06
CA VAL A 80 6.59 -9.11 -8.19
C VAL A 80 7.68 -9.69 -9.07
N VAL A 81 8.11 -8.93 -10.07
CA VAL A 81 9.18 -9.35 -10.97
C VAL A 81 10.51 -8.83 -10.46
N VAL A 82 11.45 -9.73 -10.24
CA VAL A 82 12.74 -9.44 -9.60
C VAL A 82 13.88 -9.95 -10.47
N VAL A 83 14.94 -9.15 -10.59
CA VAL A 83 16.21 -9.49 -11.24
C VAL A 83 17.35 -9.09 -10.30
N ASN A 84 18.27 -10.01 -9.99
CA ASN A 84 19.37 -9.77 -9.06
C ASN A 84 18.92 -9.16 -7.72
N ASP A 85 17.84 -9.67 -7.16
CA ASP A 85 17.17 -9.22 -5.93
C ASP A 85 16.49 -7.83 -6.02
N GLU A 86 16.55 -7.15 -7.16
CA GLU A 86 15.92 -5.84 -7.35
C GLU A 86 14.55 -5.96 -8.03
N VAL A 87 13.60 -5.16 -7.57
CA VAL A 87 12.26 -5.07 -8.17
C VAL A 87 12.34 -4.34 -9.52
N VAL A 88 11.95 -5.04 -10.60
CA VAL A 88 11.94 -4.49 -11.97
C VAL A 88 10.53 -4.35 -12.54
N GLY A 89 9.55 -5.05 -11.99
CA GLY A 89 8.18 -5.02 -12.50
C GLY A 89 7.17 -5.68 -11.57
N ILE A 90 5.93 -5.68 -12.02
CA ILE A 90 4.80 -6.33 -11.38
C ILE A 90 3.88 -6.93 -12.45
N ILE A 91 3.27 -8.06 -12.15
CA ILE A 91 2.15 -8.62 -12.90
C ILE A 91 0.95 -8.67 -11.97
N THR A 92 -0.20 -8.23 -12.45
CA THR A 92 -1.48 -8.31 -11.76
C THR A 92 -2.46 -9.21 -12.51
N ASP A 93 -3.56 -9.62 -11.86
CA ASP A 93 -4.67 -10.31 -12.51
C ASP A 93 -5.21 -9.53 -13.72
N GLY A 94 -5.17 -8.19 -13.65
CA GLY A 94 -5.55 -7.32 -14.76
C GLY A 94 -4.62 -7.44 -15.97
N ASP A 95 -3.30 -7.57 -15.75
CA ASP A 95 -2.31 -7.76 -16.81
C ASP A 95 -2.50 -9.11 -17.48
N VAL A 96 -2.70 -10.16 -16.69
CA VAL A 96 -3.00 -11.52 -17.17
C VAL A 96 -4.26 -11.52 -18.05
N ARG A 97 -5.34 -10.88 -17.60
CA ARG A 97 -6.60 -10.81 -18.35
C ARG A 97 -6.43 -10.07 -19.68
N ARG A 98 -5.74 -8.92 -19.69
CA ARG A 98 -5.43 -8.17 -20.93
C ARG A 98 -4.58 -9.00 -21.90
N ALA A 99 -3.61 -9.73 -21.37
CA ALA A 99 -2.77 -10.62 -22.19
C ALA A 99 -3.58 -11.75 -22.82
N MET A 100 -4.52 -12.34 -22.08
CA MET A 100 -5.44 -13.37 -22.64
C MET A 100 -6.28 -12.82 -23.79
N GLU A 101 -6.85 -11.62 -23.63
CA GLU A 101 -7.66 -10.97 -24.66
C GLU A 101 -6.86 -10.66 -25.93
N SER A 102 -5.62 -10.15 -25.77
CA SER A 102 -4.80 -9.68 -26.88
C SER A 102 -4.01 -10.78 -27.61
N SER A 103 -3.62 -11.84 -26.91
CA SER A 103 -2.66 -12.84 -27.44
C SER A 103 -3.30 -14.12 -27.93
N GLN A 104 -4.57 -14.38 -27.59
CA GLN A 104 -5.34 -15.56 -28.01
C GLN A 104 -4.50 -16.87 -27.95
N ASN A 105 -4.23 -17.50 -29.09
CA ASN A 105 -3.52 -18.79 -29.17
C ASN A 105 -2.04 -18.72 -28.73
N ARG A 106 -1.43 -17.53 -28.62
CA ARG A 106 -0.03 -17.35 -28.19
C ARG A 106 0.11 -17.08 -26.69
N PHE A 107 -0.99 -17.00 -25.96
CA PHE A 107 -0.97 -16.66 -24.52
C PHE A 107 -0.02 -17.54 -23.71
N PHE A 108 -0.04 -18.86 -23.94
CA PHE A 108 0.81 -19.81 -23.20
C PHE A 108 2.29 -19.80 -23.60
N SER A 109 2.64 -19.14 -24.71
CA SER A 109 4.04 -18.92 -25.12
C SER A 109 4.64 -17.61 -24.63
N LEU A 110 3.85 -16.78 -23.96
CA LEU A 110 4.32 -15.52 -23.36
C LEU A 110 5.13 -15.78 -22.10
N THR A 111 6.07 -14.87 -21.86
CA THR A 111 6.83 -14.77 -20.60
C THR A 111 6.29 -13.64 -19.74
N VAL A 112 6.71 -13.63 -18.48
CA VAL A 112 6.46 -12.54 -17.54
C VAL A 112 6.90 -11.19 -18.11
N ASN A 113 8.08 -11.14 -18.76
CA ASN A 113 8.63 -9.92 -19.36
C ASN A 113 7.74 -9.31 -20.46
N ASP A 114 6.95 -10.14 -21.16
CA ASP A 114 6.10 -9.67 -22.26
C ASP A 114 4.89 -8.87 -21.78
N ILE A 115 4.45 -9.09 -20.53
CA ILE A 115 3.20 -8.52 -19.99
C ILE A 115 3.40 -7.68 -18.72
N MET A 116 4.56 -7.74 -18.07
CA MET A 116 4.77 -7.04 -16.80
C MET A 116 4.63 -5.52 -16.96
N THR A 117 4.04 -4.90 -15.96
CA THR A 117 4.11 -3.45 -15.79
C THR A 117 5.47 -3.11 -15.19
N LYS A 118 6.29 -2.36 -15.94
CA LYS A 118 7.60 -1.86 -15.50
C LYS A 118 7.44 -0.68 -14.56
N ASN A 119 8.42 -0.47 -13.67
CA ASN A 119 8.44 0.63 -12.69
C ASN A 119 7.17 0.67 -11.83
N PRO A 120 6.89 -0.40 -11.08
CA PRO A 120 5.74 -0.45 -10.18
C PRO A 120 5.82 0.65 -9.12
N LYS A 121 4.69 0.98 -8.49
CA LYS A 121 4.69 1.93 -7.37
C LYS A 121 5.32 1.27 -6.15
N VAL A 122 6.39 1.88 -5.68
CA VAL A 122 7.14 1.42 -4.49
C VAL A 122 7.06 2.45 -3.37
N VAL A 123 7.17 1.97 -2.14
CA VAL A 123 7.26 2.77 -0.91
C VAL A 123 8.32 2.18 0.00
N THR A 124 8.75 2.93 0.99
CA THR A 124 9.66 2.43 2.04
C THR A 124 8.86 1.85 3.22
N PRO A 125 9.47 1.01 4.07
CA PRO A 125 8.83 0.48 5.28
C PRO A 125 8.29 1.56 6.22
N GLU A 126 8.89 2.73 6.24
CA GLU A 126 8.53 3.88 7.10
C GLU A 126 7.40 4.74 6.53
N THR A 127 6.95 4.47 5.29
CA THR A 127 5.86 5.22 4.67
C THR A 127 4.56 5.03 5.44
N LYS A 128 3.90 6.14 5.77
CA LYS A 128 2.62 6.12 6.50
C LYS A 128 1.49 5.53 5.67
N ILE A 129 0.58 4.78 6.31
CA ILE A 129 -0.57 4.19 5.61
C ILE A 129 -1.47 5.23 4.95
N SER A 130 -1.59 6.44 5.51
CA SER A 130 -2.33 7.55 4.88
C SER A 130 -1.73 7.97 3.55
N THR A 131 -0.40 7.95 3.41
CA THR A 131 0.30 8.20 2.15
C THR A 131 0.09 7.06 1.16
N ILE A 132 0.13 5.81 1.64
CA ILE A 132 -0.13 4.62 0.82
C ILE A 132 -1.56 4.65 0.28
N ASP A 133 -2.55 4.94 1.12
CA ASP A 133 -3.96 5.08 0.72
C ASP A 133 -4.11 6.10 -0.42
N ASN A 134 -3.49 7.27 -0.28
CA ASN A 134 -3.48 8.28 -1.34
C ASN A 134 -2.83 7.77 -2.65
N ILE A 135 -1.73 6.99 -2.56
CA ILE A 135 -1.08 6.40 -3.74
C ILE A 135 -2.01 5.40 -4.42
N LEU A 136 -2.64 4.51 -3.65
CA LEU A 136 -3.58 3.51 -4.17
C LEU A 136 -4.75 4.17 -4.91
N GLN A 137 -5.40 5.15 -4.27
CA GLN A 137 -6.55 5.84 -4.83
C GLN A 137 -6.20 6.68 -6.06
N LYS A 138 -5.13 7.48 -5.99
CA LYS A 138 -4.69 8.34 -7.11
C LYS A 138 -4.31 7.54 -8.35
N ASN A 139 -3.66 6.40 -8.17
CA ASN A 139 -3.22 5.56 -9.29
C ASN A 139 -4.22 4.46 -9.66
N LYS A 140 -5.34 4.33 -8.92
CA LYS A 140 -6.36 3.26 -9.10
C LYS A 140 -5.74 1.86 -9.09
N ILE A 141 -4.83 1.63 -8.13
CA ILE A 141 -4.15 0.36 -7.91
C ILE A 141 -4.56 -0.25 -6.56
N HIS A 142 -4.44 -1.56 -6.42
CA HIS A 142 -4.86 -2.28 -5.21
C HIS A 142 -3.72 -2.63 -4.27
N ALA A 143 -2.47 -2.48 -4.72
CA ALA A 143 -1.30 -2.77 -3.89
C ALA A 143 -0.11 -1.89 -4.26
N VAL A 144 0.80 -1.69 -3.31
CA VAL A 144 2.13 -1.09 -3.49
C VAL A 144 3.18 -2.04 -2.96
N LEU A 145 4.36 -2.00 -3.56
CA LEU A 145 5.51 -2.79 -3.14
C LEU A 145 6.31 -2.01 -2.10
N VAL A 146 6.73 -2.69 -1.06
CA VAL A 146 7.62 -2.10 -0.05
C VAL A 146 9.03 -2.57 -0.35
N VAL A 147 9.95 -1.62 -0.54
CA VAL A 147 11.33 -1.89 -0.88
C VAL A 147 12.30 -1.25 0.11
N ASP A 148 13.49 -1.83 0.22
CA ASP A 148 14.60 -1.23 0.96
C ASP A 148 15.39 -0.22 0.10
N ASP A 149 16.45 0.37 0.68
CA ASP A 149 17.30 1.36 0.03
C ASP A 149 18.04 0.82 -1.21
N LYS A 150 18.10 -0.51 -1.38
CA LYS A 150 18.68 -1.20 -2.54
C LYS A 150 17.63 -1.68 -3.53
N ASN A 151 16.41 -1.17 -3.45
CA ASN A 151 15.27 -1.57 -4.27
C ASN A 151 14.91 -3.07 -4.17
N ARG A 152 15.25 -3.74 -3.07
CA ARG A 152 14.87 -5.13 -2.82
C ARG A 152 13.51 -5.19 -2.17
N LEU A 153 12.68 -6.16 -2.59
CA LEU A 153 11.35 -6.36 -2.03
C LEU A 153 11.44 -6.80 -0.56
N VAL A 154 10.82 -6.05 0.34
CA VAL A 154 10.71 -6.39 1.77
C VAL A 154 9.27 -6.62 2.22
N GLY A 155 8.29 -6.29 1.39
CA GLY A 155 6.88 -6.53 1.67
C GLY A 155 5.94 -6.03 0.59
N ILE A 156 4.66 -6.29 0.79
CA ILE A 156 3.56 -5.81 -0.08
C ILE A 156 2.47 -5.27 0.82
N VAL A 157 1.94 -4.09 0.51
CA VAL A 157 0.76 -3.52 1.18
C VAL A 157 -0.37 -3.46 0.18
N ASP A 158 -1.46 -4.13 0.46
CA ASP A 158 -2.70 -4.08 -0.32
C ASP A 158 -3.75 -3.17 0.32
N SER A 159 -4.85 -2.94 -0.40
CA SER A 159 -5.95 -2.09 0.08
C SER A 159 -6.65 -2.65 1.32
N PHE A 160 -6.61 -3.97 1.55
CA PHE A 160 -7.21 -4.59 2.74
C PHE A 160 -6.34 -4.40 3.98
N SER A 161 -5.02 -4.44 3.83
CA SER A 161 -4.06 -4.25 4.92
C SER A 161 -4.14 -2.87 5.58
N ILE A 162 -4.65 -1.85 4.89
CA ILE A 162 -4.78 -0.48 5.40
C ILE A 162 -6.17 -0.13 5.95
N MET A 163 -7.13 -1.07 5.87
CA MET A 163 -8.46 -0.93 6.50
C MET A 163 -8.34 -1.18 8.00
N LEU A 164 -8.08 -0.13 8.80
CA LEU A 164 -7.90 -0.17 10.26
C LEU A 164 -9.15 0.31 11.01
#